data_4c62c691e6d8d703493ec8ddced7931a
#
_entry.id   4c62c691e6d8d703493ec8ddced7931a
#
_cell.length_a   1.000
_cell.length_b   1.000
_cell.length_c   1.000
_cell.angle_alpha   90.00
_cell.angle_beta   90.00
_cell.angle_gamma   90.00
#
_symmetry.space_group_name_H-M   'P 1'
#
loop_
_entity.id
_entity.type
_entity.pdbx_description
1 polymer ?
#
loop_
_entity_poly.entity_id
_entity_poly.type
_entity_poly.pdbx_seq_one_letter_code
_entity_poly.pdbx_strand_id
1 'polypeptide(L)'
;DSRNRLIGNVAATYEINDWLSVLARASVDTYSEMQEERVAVTSVDLSRYGRKNRSFTESNLDLVLTANKQLTDDISFNGNLGANSRRTSVDYISASTNGGLVVPGVYALSNSASTPDAPYESAYTVGVDGFFARASVGYKNFLYVDLTGRQDKSSTLPAANNTYFYPSATLSLIFSELIDVDAISFGKLRFNTAQVGSDAPAQALLNSYN
;
A
#
# COMPACT_ATOMS: atom_id res chain seq x y z
N ASP A 1 0.01 13.70 22.31
CA ASP A 1 -0.28 12.68 21.29
C ASP A 1 0.44 11.38 21.62
N SER A 2 -0.19 10.25 21.37
CA SER A 2 0.41 8.93 21.55
C SER A 2 -0.01 8.00 20.42
N ARG A 3 0.92 7.12 19.98
CA ARG A 3 0.66 6.08 18.99
C ARG A 3 1.34 4.79 19.38
N ASN A 4 0.59 3.72 19.41
CA ASN A 4 1.09 2.36 19.56
C ASN A 4 0.90 1.63 18.23
N ARG A 5 1.98 1.08 17.66
CA ARG A 5 1.97 0.41 16.36
C ARG A 5 2.63 -0.96 16.46
N LEU A 6 2.02 -1.95 15.83
CA LEU A 6 2.55 -3.29 15.63
C LEU A 6 2.64 -3.57 14.13
N ILE A 7 3.83 -3.97 13.67
CA ILE A 7 4.06 -4.45 12.31
C ILE A 7 4.66 -5.83 12.40
N GLY A 8 4.12 -6.79 11.65
CA GLY A 8 4.63 -8.14 11.64
C GLY A 8 4.25 -8.90 10.38
N ASN A 9 5.01 -9.96 10.10
CA ASN A 9 4.68 -10.89 9.04
C ASN A 9 5.15 -12.30 9.39
N VAL A 10 4.49 -13.28 8.76
CA VAL A 10 4.91 -14.67 8.72
C VAL A 10 4.92 -15.09 7.26
N ALA A 11 6.01 -15.72 6.84
CA ALA A 11 6.17 -16.22 5.48
C ALA A 11 6.67 -17.68 5.53
N ALA A 12 6.16 -18.48 4.61
CA ALA A 12 6.60 -19.85 4.37
C ALA A 12 6.89 -20.03 2.88
N THR A 13 8.05 -20.57 2.57
CA THR A 13 8.43 -20.95 1.22
C THR A 13 8.55 -22.45 1.14
N TYR A 14 7.92 -23.04 0.13
CA TYR A 14 8.03 -24.46 -0.16
C TYR A 14 8.66 -24.64 -1.56
N GLU A 15 9.77 -25.32 -1.61
CA GLU A 15 10.45 -25.70 -2.85
C GLU A 15 9.81 -26.97 -3.38
N ILE A 16 9.06 -26.85 -4.49
CA ILE A 16 8.39 -27.97 -5.14
C ILE A 16 9.43 -28.85 -5.84
N ASN A 17 10.41 -28.20 -6.47
CA ASN A 17 11.58 -28.81 -7.09
C ASN A 17 12.67 -27.73 -7.30
N ASP A 18 13.78 -28.08 -7.94
CA ASP A 18 14.97 -27.23 -8.12
C ASP A 18 14.70 -25.91 -8.87
N TRP A 19 13.59 -25.80 -9.60
CA TRP A 19 13.27 -24.63 -10.40
C TRP A 19 11.93 -23.98 -10.07
N LEU A 20 11.13 -24.59 -9.18
CA LEU A 20 9.78 -24.13 -8.87
C LEU A 20 9.57 -24.06 -7.35
N SER A 21 9.16 -22.91 -6.86
CA SER A 21 8.82 -22.69 -5.45
C SER A 21 7.52 -21.93 -5.28
N VAL A 22 6.88 -22.10 -4.13
CA VAL A 22 5.71 -21.33 -3.73
C VAL A 22 5.96 -20.64 -2.41
N LEU A 23 5.66 -19.34 -2.35
CA LEU A 23 5.68 -18.49 -1.16
C LEU A 23 4.25 -18.18 -0.75
N ALA A 24 3.92 -18.42 0.53
CA ALA A 24 2.74 -17.88 1.20
C ALA A 24 3.20 -16.90 2.28
N ARG A 25 2.62 -15.69 2.33
CA ARG A 25 2.94 -14.67 3.32
C ARG A 25 1.68 -14.00 3.84
N ALA A 26 1.59 -13.87 5.16
CA ALA A 26 0.60 -13.05 5.85
C ALA A 26 1.32 -11.92 6.58
N SER A 27 0.87 -10.69 6.43
CA SER A 27 1.40 -9.52 7.12
C SER A 27 0.30 -8.66 7.69
N VAL A 28 0.62 -7.97 8.79
CA VAL A 28 -0.27 -7.04 9.48
C VAL A 28 0.51 -5.78 9.87
N ASP A 29 -0.14 -4.65 9.69
CA ASP A 29 0.25 -3.35 10.22
C ASP A 29 -0.95 -2.75 10.93
N THR A 30 -0.85 -2.56 12.24
CA THR A 30 -1.94 -2.02 13.03
C THR A 30 -1.44 -0.97 14.02
N TYR A 31 -2.20 0.09 14.17
CA TYR A 31 -1.92 1.09 15.19
C TYR A 31 -3.20 1.67 15.81
N SER A 32 -3.07 2.07 17.06
CA SER A 32 -4.00 2.96 17.75
C SER A 32 -3.31 4.28 18.05
N GLU A 33 -4.00 5.38 17.81
CA GLU A 33 -3.48 6.73 17.95
C GLU A 33 -4.48 7.59 18.70
N MET A 34 -3.96 8.36 19.66
CA MET A 34 -4.69 9.43 20.33
C MET A 34 -4.00 10.75 20.03
N GLN A 35 -4.75 11.70 19.47
CA GLN A 35 -4.32 13.07 19.19
C GLN A 35 -5.13 14.02 20.08
N GLU A 36 -4.45 14.98 20.69
CA GLU A 36 -5.06 16.03 21.49
C GLU A 36 -4.66 17.40 20.94
N GLU A 37 -5.63 18.27 20.80
CA GLU A 37 -5.43 19.68 20.48
C GLU A 37 -5.80 20.52 21.70
N ARG A 38 -4.90 21.39 22.13
CA ARG A 38 -5.06 22.24 23.31
C ARG A 38 -4.77 23.69 22.95
N VAL A 39 -5.78 24.55 23.05
CA VAL A 39 -5.65 25.99 22.86
C VAL A 39 -5.81 26.64 24.23
N ALA A 40 -4.76 27.35 24.67
CA ALA A 40 -4.75 28.00 25.97
C ALA A 40 -5.64 29.26 25.99
N VAL A 41 -6.14 29.65 27.20
CA VAL A 41 -6.95 30.87 27.41
C VAL A 41 -6.18 32.15 27.07
N THR A 42 -4.84 32.10 27.07
CA THR A 42 -3.94 33.21 26.73
C THR A 42 -3.65 33.31 25.22
N SER A 43 -4.20 32.39 24.40
CA SER A 43 -4.08 32.43 22.95
C SER A 43 -4.93 33.56 22.37
N VAL A 44 -4.63 33.98 21.13
CA VAL A 44 -5.48 34.89 20.36
C VAL A 44 -6.79 34.22 19.95
N ASP A 45 -6.80 32.89 19.87
CA ASP A 45 -7.98 32.07 19.59
C ASP A 45 -8.72 31.71 20.87
N LEU A 46 -10.00 31.40 20.73
CA LEU A 46 -10.82 30.91 21.84
C LEU A 46 -10.23 29.60 22.40
N SER A 47 -10.10 29.53 23.73
CA SER A 47 -9.58 28.32 24.38
C SER A 47 -10.36 27.08 23.96
N ARG A 48 -9.67 25.97 23.69
CA ARG A 48 -10.29 24.75 23.16
C ARG A 48 -9.51 23.51 23.62
N TYR A 49 -10.26 22.44 23.76
CA TYR A 49 -9.72 21.09 23.87
C TYR A 49 -10.40 20.19 22.82
N GLY A 50 -9.60 19.56 21.98
CA GLY A 50 -10.04 18.56 21.03
C GLY A 50 -9.34 17.23 21.26
N ARG A 51 -10.04 16.13 21.07
CA ARG A 51 -9.50 14.76 21.15
C ARG A 51 -9.97 13.94 19.98
N LYS A 52 -9.01 13.22 19.36
CA LYS A 52 -9.25 12.27 18.28
C LYS A 52 -8.59 10.95 18.63
N ASN A 53 -9.37 9.88 18.62
CA ASN A 53 -8.88 8.52 18.70
C ASN A 53 -9.04 7.88 17.32
N ARG A 54 -7.99 7.20 16.84
CA ARG A 54 -7.97 6.52 15.56
C ARG A 54 -7.37 5.13 15.71
N SER A 55 -8.01 4.14 15.13
CA SER A 55 -7.44 2.82 14.90
C SER A 55 -7.30 2.57 13.40
N PHE A 56 -6.22 1.90 13.06
CA PHE A 56 -5.89 1.50 11.70
C PHE A 56 -5.40 0.06 11.73
N THR A 57 -5.88 -0.74 10.79
CA THR A 57 -5.37 -2.08 10.58
C THR A 57 -5.31 -2.36 9.09
N GLU A 58 -4.13 -2.75 8.61
CA GLU A 58 -3.95 -3.29 7.28
C GLU A 58 -3.43 -4.73 7.37
N SER A 59 -4.10 -5.64 6.69
CA SER A 59 -3.68 -7.02 6.52
C SER A 59 -3.43 -7.32 5.05
N ASN A 60 -2.36 -8.07 4.77
CA ASN A 60 -2.01 -8.51 3.44
C ASN A 60 -1.77 -10.03 3.45
N LEU A 61 -2.34 -10.71 2.47
CA LEU A 61 -2.09 -12.12 2.17
C LEU A 61 -1.51 -12.20 0.77
N ASP A 62 -0.35 -12.85 0.63
CA ASP A 62 0.31 -13.07 -0.64
C ASP A 62 0.49 -14.55 -0.88
N LEU A 63 0.25 -14.97 -2.11
CA LEU A 63 0.63 -16.29 -2.62
C LEU A 63 1.39 -16.09 -3.93
N VAL A 64 2.63 -16.58 -4.00
CA VAL A 64 3.49 -16.37 -5.17
C VAL A 64 4.14 -17.68 -5.57
N LEU A 65 3.89 -18.10 -6.80
CA LEU A 65 4.61 -19.19 -7.46
C LEU A 65 5.78 -18.58 -8.24
N THR A 66 6.99 -19.08 -8.01
CA THR A 66 8.22 -18.62 -8.68
C THR A 66 8.83 -19.78 -9.45
N ALA A 67 9.15 -19.52 -10.72
CA ALA A 67 9.85 -20.46 -11.59
C ALA A 67 11.17 -19.84 -12.06
N ASN A 68 12.29 -20.55 -11.84
CA ASN A 68 13.63 -20.17 -12.28
C ASN A 68 14.25 -21.35 -13.01
N LYS A 69 14.45 -21.26 -14.31
CA LYS A 69 14.94 -22.38 -15.09
C LYS A 69 15.84 -21.94 -16.23
N GLN A 70 16.97 -22.63 -16.38
CA GLN A 70 17.73 -22.62 -17.60
C GLN A 70 17.04 -23.55 -18.60
N LEU A 71 16.49 -22.98 -19.67
CA LEU A 71 15.74 -23.75 -20.69
C LEU A 71 16.67 -24.42 -21.68
N THR A 72 17.74 -23.71 -22.07
CA THR A 72 18.85 -24.20 -22.90
C THR A 72 20.14 -23.53 -22.41
N ASP A 73 21.31 -23.90 -22.97
CA ASP A 73 22.58 -23.26 -22.62
C ASP A 73 22.57 -21.74 -22.85
N ASP A 74 21.74 -21.27 -23.79
CA ASP A 74 21.63 -19.88 -24.21
C ASP A 74 20.38 -19.15 -23.63
N ILE A 75 19.38 -19.87 -23.14
CA ILE A 75 18.08 -19.27 -22.75
C ILE A 75 17.75 -19.54 -21.29
N SER A 76 17.65 -18.48 -20.51
CA SER A 76 17.15 -18.48 -19.13
C SER A 76 15.72 -17.97 -19.04
N PHE A 77 14.95 -18.53 -18.14
CA PHE A 77 13.60 -18.12 -17.80
C PHE A 77 13.45 -17.87 -16.31
N ASN A 78 12.87 -16.72 -15.96
CA ASN A 78 12.42 -16.39 -14.61
C ASN A 78 10.96 -15.93 -14.68
N GLY A 79 10.07 -16.54 -13.91
CA GLY A 79 8.66 -16.22 -13.90
C GLY A 79 8.08 -16.17 -12.50
N ASN A 80 7.10 -15.29 -12.31
CA ASN A 80 6.27 -15.25 -11.11
C ASN A 80 4.80 -15.20 -11.50
N LEU A 81 3.99 -15.97 -10.79
CA LEU A 81 2.54 -15.89 -10.83
C LEU A 81 2.06 -15.71 -9.39
N GLY A 82 1.26 -14.70 -9.12
CA GLY A 82 0.87 -14.42 -7.75
C GLY A 82 -0.52 -13.84 -7.60
N ALA A 83 -1.04 -13.99 -6.39
CA ALA A 83 -2.25 -13.36 -5.90
C ALA A 83 -1.95 -12.60 -4.62
N ASN A 84 -2.61 -11.46 -4.45
CA ASN A 84 -2.53 -10.62 -3.25
C ASN A 84 -3.92 -10.22 -2.82
N SER A 85 -4.17 -10.23 -1.51
CA SER A 85 -5.40 -9.72 -0.91
C SER A 85 -5.04 -8.75 0.19
N ARG A 86 -5.39 -7.49 0.02
CA ARG A 86 -5.18 -6.42 1.01
C ARG A 86 -6.51 -5.95 1.57
N ARG A 87 -6.56 -5.81 2.89
CA ARG A 87 -7.71 -5.24 3.62
C ARG A 87 -7.21 -4.15 4.55
N THR A 88 -7.75 -2.95 4.40
CA THR A 88 -7.42 -1.78 5.22
C THR A 88 -8.67 -1.32 5.93
N SER A 89 -8.66 -1.33 7.26
CA SER A 89 -9.76 -0.85 8.11
C SER A 89 -9.31 0.37 8.88
N VAL A 90 -10.14 1.39 8.88
CA VAL A 90 -9.94 2.63 9.64
C VAL A 90 -11.21 2.89 10.42
N ASP A 91 -11.04 3.21 11.69
CA ASP A 91 -12.08 3.67 12.58
C ASP A 91 -11.57 4.88 13.35
N TYR A 92 -12.33 5.95 13.42
CA TYR A 92 -11.99 7.08 14.26
C TYR A 92 -13.20 7.82 14.79
N ILE A 93 -13.02 8.39 15.99
CA ILE A 93 -13.93 9.30 16.64
C ILE A 93 -13.18 10.56 17.03
N SER A 94 -13.80 11.72 16.85
CA SER A 94 -13.30 13.01 17.30
C SER A 94 -14.38 13.84 17.98
N ALA A 95 -13.98 14.57 19.02
CA ALA A 95 -14.83 15.51 19.72
C ALA A 95 -14.02 16.71 20.18
N SER A 96 -14.66 17.85 20.34
CA SER A 96 -14.04 19.08 20.86
C SER A 96 -15.00 19.84 21.76
N THR A 97 -14.44 20.66 22.66
CA THR A 97 -15.21 21.64 23.42
C THR A 97 -15.75 22.75 22.53
N ASN A 98 -16.88 23.33 22.91
CA ASN A 98 -17.53 24.44 22.21
C ASN A 98 -17.62 25.66 23.15
N GLY A 99 -17.46 26.86 22.63
CA GLY A 99 -17.60 28.13 23.35
C GLY A 99 -16.45 28.43 24.32
N GLY A 100 -15.33 27.68 24.26
CA GLY A 100 -14.20 27.84 25.16
C GLY A 100 -14.17 26.82 26.30
N LEU A 101 -13.25 27.02 27.25
CA LEU A 101 -13.09 26.23 28.47
C LEU A 101 -13.65 27.01 29.66
N VAL A 102 -14.47 26.36 30.50
CA VAL A 102 -15.02 26.97 31.73
C VAL A 102 -13.89 27.24 32.73
N VAL A 103 -13.03 26.25 32.98
CA VAL A 103 -11.89 26.35 33.89
C VAL A 103 -10.60 26.43 33.09
N PRO A 104 -9.84 27.54 33.18
CA PRO A 104 -8.58 27.70 32.49
C PRO A 104 -7.59 26.57 32.85
N GLY A 105 -6.91 26.02 31.81
CA GLY A 105 -5.88 24.99 31.98
C GLY A 105 -6.40 23.56 32.19
N VAL A 106 -7.70 23.35 32.34
CA VAL A 106 -8.32 22.02 32.44
C VAL A 106 -8.73 21.57 31.02
N TYR A 107 -7.93 20.71 30.39
CA TYR A 107 -8.17 20.20 29.07
C TYR A 107 -8.95 18.88 29.15
N ALA A 108 -10.28 19.00 29.14
CA ALA A 108 -11.21 17.90 29.19
C ALA A 108 -12.48 18.25 28.37
N LEU A 109 -13.10 17.29 27.69
CA LEU A 109 -14.34 17.51 26.92
C LEU A 109 -15.49 17.96 27.83
N SER A 110 -15.53 17.49 29.08
CA SER A 110 -16.49 17.92 30.08
C SER A 110 -16.33 19.36 30.55
N ASN A 111 -15.20 20.02 30.25
CA ASN A 111 -14.93 21.41 30.61
C ASN A 111 -15.32 22.40 29.50
N SER A 112 -16.27 22.05 28.66
CA SER A 112 -16.81 22.89 27.60
C SER A 112 -17.71 23.98 28.17
N ALA A 113 -17.53 25.23 27.74
CA ALA A 113 -18.35 26.35 28.20
C ALA A 113 -19.78 26.33 27.59
N SER A 114 -19.92 25.78 26.41
CA SER A 114 -21.22 25.53 25.77
C SER A 114 -21.38 24.04 25.50
N THR A 115 -22.59 23.59 25.14
CA THR A 115 -22.82 22.20 24.73
C THR A 115 -21.90 21.86 23.57
N PRO A 116 -21.04 20.82 23.71
CA PRO A 116 -20.21 20.35 22.59
C PRO A 116 -21.07 19.90 21.40
N ASP A 117 -20.52 20.02 20.20
CA ASP A 117 -21.11 19.40 19.03
C ASP A 117 -21.10 17.87 19.18
N ALA A 118 -22.00 17.19 18.46
CA ALA A 118 -21.99 15.73 18.41
C ALA A 118 -20.61 15.23 18.00
N PRO A 119 -20.06 14.19 18.62
CA PRO A 119 -18.82 13.58 18.17
C PRO A 119 -18.92 13.17 16.70
N TYR A 120 -17.85 13.40 15.95
CA TYR A 120 -17.75 12.92 14.58
C TYR A 120 -17.13 11.53 14.55
N GLU A 121 -17.85 10.58 13.94
CA GLU A 121 -17.40 9.21 13.77
C GLU A 121 -17.28 8.86 12.31
N SER A 122 -16.27 8.07 11.97
CA SER A 122 -16.10 7.48 10.64
C SER A 122 -15.43 6.13 10.75
N ALA A 123 -16.04 5.13 10.12
CA ALA A 123 -15.51 3.79 10.00
C ALA A 123 -15.63 3.31 8.57
N TYR A 124 -14.55 2.75 8.02
CA TYR A 124 -14.58 2.16 6.68
C TYR A 124 -13.56 1.06 6.52
N THR A 125 -13.84 0.16 5.58
CA THR A 125 -12.91 -0.88 5.16
C THR A 125 -12.74 -0.83 3.65
N VAL A 126 -11.48 -0.86 3.20
CA VAL A 126 -11.11 -0.95 1.79
C VAL A 126 -10.46 -2.31 1.54
N GLY A 127 -10.92 -2.98 0.48
CA GLY A 127 -10.37 -4.23 0.00
C GLY A 127 -9.80 -4.08 -1.41
N VAL A 128 -8.60 -4.63 -1.62
CA VAL A 128 -8.01 -4.75 -2.95
C VAL A 128 -7.52 -6.19 -3.11
N ASP A 129 -8.02 -6.87 -4.15
CA ASP A 129 -7.58 -8.21 -4.53
C ASP A 129 -6.86 -8.10 -5.88
N GLY A 130 -5.64 -8.60 -5.95
CA GLY A 130 -4.77 -8.50 -7.11
C GLY A 130 -4.27 -9.85 -7.59
N PHE A 131 -4.20 -10.02 -8.91
CA PHE A 131 -3.47 -11.11 -9.56
C PHE A 131 -2.36 -10.51 -10.43
N PHE A 132 -1.19 -11.13 -10.40
CA PHE A 132 -0.08 -10.65 -11.21
C PHE A 132 0.72 -11.81 -11.81
N ALA A 133 1.29 -11.53 -12.97
CA ALA A 133 2.24 -12.40 -13.61
C ALA A 133 3.45 -11.59 -14.06
N ARG A 134 4.63 -12.18 -13.98
CA ARG A 134 5.86 -11.68 -14.55
C ARG A 134 6.56 -12.83 -15.28
N ALA A 135 7.10 -12.53 -16.46
CA ALA A 135 7.98 -13.41 -17.20
C ALA A 135 9.21 -12.63 -17.64
N SER A 136 10.37 -13.18 -17.40
CA SER A 136 11.66 -12.66 -17.86
C SER A 136 12.38 -13.75 -18.65
N VAL A 137 12.77 -13.44 -19.86
CA VAL A 137 13.56 -14.32 -20.73
C VAL A 137 14.90 -13.67 -21.00
N GLY A 138 15.97 -14.37 -20.65
CA GLY A 138 17.35 -13.97 -20.95
C GLY A 138 17.91 -14.80 -22.11
N TYR A 139 18.60 -14.15 -23.03
CA TYR A 139 19.33 -14.79 -24.12
C TYR A 139 20.82 -14.46 -24.05
N LYS A 140 21.66 -15.49 -23.96
CA LYS A 140 23.15 -15.43 -23.92
C LYS A 140 23.71 -14.38 -22.95
N ASN A 141 23.01 -14.13 -21.83
CA ASN A 141 23.37 -13.15 -20.80
C ASN A 141 23.49 -11.69 -21.25
N PHE A 142 23.23 -11.36 -22.53
CA PHE A 142 23.29 -9.99 -23.03
C PHE A 142 21.94 -9.36 -23.33
N LEU A 143 20.89 -10.16 -23.66
CA LEU A 143 19.57 -9.66 -24.00
C LEU A 143 18.52 -10.20 -23.03
N TYR A 144 17.70 -9.30 -22.47
CA TYR A 144 16.60 -9.67 -21.56
C TYR A 144 15.31 -8.99 -21.98
N VAL A 145 14.24 -9.75 -21.97
CA VAL A 145 12.88 -9.26 -22.15
C VAL A 145 12.09 -9.58 -20.90
N ASP A 146 11.56 -8.55 -20.23
CA ASP A 146 10.67 -8.68 -19.08
C ASP A 146 9.28 -8.22 -19.49
N LEU A 147 8.28 -9.05 -19.20
CA LEU A 147 6.86 -8.73 -19.35
C LEU A 147 6.18 -8.86 -17.99
N THR A 148 5.37 -7.88 -17.63
CA THR A 148 4.54 -7.96 -16.41
C THR A 148 3.11 -7.59 -16.72
N GLY A 149 2.19 -8.22 -16.02
CA GLY A 149 0.78 -7.86 -16.01
C GLY A 149 0.25 -7.99 -14.60
N ARG A 150 -0.53 -6.99 -14.16
CA ARG A 150 -1.22 -7.02 -12.89
C ARG A 150 -2.67 -6.59 -13.10
N GLN A 151 -3.59 -7.33 -12.49
CA GLN A 151 -5.01 -7.00 -12.47
C GLN A 151 -5.43 -6.83 -11.01
N ASP A 152 -5.95 -5.66 -10.66
CA ASP A 152 -6.48 -5.35 -9.35
C ASP A 152 -7.98 -5.12 -9.39
N LYS A 153 -8.67 -5.59 -8.36
CA LYS A 153 -10.08 -5.31 -8.08
C LYS A 153 -10.18 -4.55 -6.76
N SER A 154 -10.68 -3.31 -6.82
CA SER A 154 -10.82 -2.43 -5.65
C SER A 154 -12.27 -2.28 -5.21
N SER A 155 -12.50 -2.34 -3.89
CA SER A 155 -13.81 -2.09 -3.28
C SER A 155 -14.21 -0.61 -3.27
N THR A 156 -13.28 0.32 -3.57
CA THR A 156 -13.56 1.77 -3.59
C THR A 156 -14.26 2.23 -4.84
N LEU A 157 -14.46 1.34 -5.80
CA LEU A 157 -15.02 1.65 -7.12
C LEU A 157 -16.34 0.96 -7.39
N PRO A 158 -17.14 1.49 -8.33
CA PRO A 158 -18.40 0.88 -8.72
C PRO A 158 -18.21 -0.56 -9.20
N ALA A 159 -19.07 -1.48 -8.79
CA ALA A 159 -18.98 -2.90 -9.11
C ALA A 159 -18.84 -3.19 -10.63
N ALA A 160 -19.38 -2.33 -11.48
CA ALA A 160 -19.30 -2.46 -12.94
C ALA A 160 -17.88 -2.13 -13.50
N ASN A 161 -17.08 -1.32 -12.77
CA ASN A 161 -15.78 -0.81 -13.23
C ASN A 161 -14.76 -0.80 -12.09
N ASN A 162 -14.65 -1.89 -11.33
CA ASN A 162 -13.77 -1.97 -10.16
C ASN A 162 -12.48 -2.77 -10.41
N THR A 163 -12.20 -3.11 -11.66
CA THR A 163 -11.07 -3.93 -12.05
C THR A 163 -10.21 -3.19 -13.06
N TYR A 164 -8.90 -3.17 -12.84
CA TYR A 164 -7.91 -2.55 -13.73
C TYR A 164 -6.81 -3.52 -14.08
N PHE A 165 -6.22 -3.30 -15.25
CA PHE A 165 -5.08 -4.07 -15.72
C PHE A 165 -3.89 -3.14 -15.96
N TYR A 166 -2.72 -3.52 -15.45
CA TYR A 166 -1.47 -2.78 -15.53
C TYR A 166 -0.41 -3.62 -16.25
N PRO A 167 -0.25 -3.46 -17.57
CA PRO A 167 0.84 -4.11 -18.30
C PRO A 167 2.14 -3.31 -18.21
N SER A 168 3.28 -4.01 -18.28
CA SER A 168 4.57 -3.41 -18.55
C SER A 168 5.44 -4.33 -19.40
N ALA A 169 6.35 -3.71 -20.17
CA ALA A 169 7.37 -4.41 -20.93
C ALA A 169 8.71 -3.69 -20.79
N THR A 170 9.77 -4.46 -20.62
CA THR A 170 11.14 -3.97 -20.56
C THR A 170 12.03 -4.77 -21.49
N LEU A 171 12.86 -4.07 -22.26
CA LEU A 171 13.95 -4.64 -23.03
C LEU A 171 15.26 -4.16 -22.46
N SER A 172 16.17 -5.07 -22.14
CA SER A 172 17.49 -4.76 -21.61
C SER A 172 18.56 -5.41 -22.49
N LEU A 173 19.54 -4.62 -22.92
CA LEU A 173 20.68 -5.05 -23.70
C LEU A 173 21.98 -4.72 -22.96
N ILE A 174 22.74 -5.73 -22.56
CA ILE A 174 24.09 -5.60 -22.00
C ILE A 174 25.06 -5.60 -23.18
N PHE A 175 25.30 -4.42 -23.74
CA PHE A 175 26.10 -4.31 -24.94
C PHE A 175 27.61 -4.56 -24.70
N SER A 176 28.08 -4.45 -23.47
CA SER A 176 29.45 -4.81 -23.10
C SER A 176 29.78 -6.30 -23.33
N GLU A 177 28.76 -7.16 -23.33
CA GLU A 177 28.94 -8.58 -23.67
C GLU A 177 29.08 -8.82 -25.19
N LEU A 178 28.84 -7.80 -26.02
CA LEU A 178 28.90 -7.87 -27.48
C LEU A 178 30.13 -7.19 -28.07
N ILE A 179 30.84 -6.37 -27.25
CA ILE A 179 31.99 -5.60 -27.66
C ILE A 179 33.13 -5.87 -26.70
N ASP A 180 34.35 -6.07 -27.26
CA ASP A 180 35.58 -6.24 -26.48
C ASP A 180 36.36 -4.91 -26.52
N VAL A 181 36.08 -4.04 -25.54
CA VAL A 181 36.76 -2.72 -25.42
C VAL A 181 37.23 -2.56 -23.97
N ASP A 182 38.55 -2.59 -23.76
CA ASP A 182 39.19 -2.51 -22.44
C ASP A 182 38.73 -1.33 -21.57
N ALA A 183 38.29 -0.24 -22.17
CA ALA A 183 37.82 0.95 -21.47
C ALA A 183 36.38 0.80 -20.93
N ILE A 184 35.64 -0.23 -21.34
CA ILE A 184 34.23 -0.43 -20.96
C ILE A 184 34.11 -1.75 -20.20
N SER A 185 34.13 -1.67 -18.88
CA SER A 185 33.95 -2.85 -18.01
C SER A 185 32.49 -3.34 -17.94
N PHE A 186 31.52 -2.44 -18.11
CA PHE A 186 30.09 -2.77 -18.13
C PHE A 186 29.28 -1.69 -18.85
N GLY A 187 28.39 -2.09 -19.76
CA GLY A 187 27.49 -1.21 -20.48
C GLY A 187 26.13 -1.86 -20.70
N LYS A 188 25.05 -1.16 -20.30
CA LYS A 188 23.67 -1.64 -20.42
C LYS A 188 22.76 -0.56 -20.95
N LEU A 189 21.93 -0.89 -21.92
CA LEU A 189 20.81 -0.09 -22.38
C LEU A 189 19.50 -0.74 -21.90
N ARG A 190 18.54 0.09 -21.47
CA ARG A 190 17.22 -0.37 -21.04
C ARG A 190 16.13 0.53 -21.62
N PHE A 191 15.12 -0.10 -22.20
CA PHE A 191 13.89 0.53 -22.66
C PHE A 191 12.73 -0.08 -21.91
N ASN A 192 11.84 0.75 -21.37
CA ASN A 192 10.66 0.29 -20.67
C ASN A 192 9.42 1.09 -21.05
N THR A 193 8.28 0.41 -21.02
CA THR A 193 6.96 1.02 -21.10
C THR A 193 6.06 0.38 -20.06
N ALA A 194 5.22 1.20 -19.40
CA ALA A 194 4.29 0.71 -18.39
C ALA A 194 3.03 1.58 -18.38
N GLN A 195 1.90 0.96 -18.08
CA GLN A 195 0.65 1.63 -17.77
C GLN A 195 0.41 1.48 -16.28
N VAL A 196 0.09 2.58 -15.59
CA VAL A 196 -0.22 2.61 -14.17
C VAL A 196 -1.52 3.36 -13.93
N GLY A 197 -2.20 3.06 -12.84
CA GLY A 197 -3.42 3.73 -12.42
C GLY A 197 -3.50 3.79 -10.90
N SER A 198 -4.48 4.52 -10.39
CA SER A 198 -4.78 4.65 -8.97
C SER A 198 -6.29 4.55 -8.79
N ASP A 199 -6.73 3.90 -7.72
CA ASP A 199 -8.13 3.87 -7.32
C ASP A 199 -8.55 5.17 -6.60
N ALA A 200 -9.86 5.36 -6.47
CA ALA A 200 -10.43 6.49 -5.75
C ALA A 200 -10.20 6.33 -4.23
N PRO A 201 -10.17 7.44 -3.47
CA PRO A 201 -10.20 7.38 -2.01
C PRO A 201 -11.42 6.62 -1.49
N ALA A 202 -11.30 6.06 -0.28
CA ALA A 202 -12.45 5.45 0.40
C ALA A 202 -13.62 6.44 0.49
N GLN A 203 -14.82 5.96 0.26
CA GLN A 203 -16.06 6.75 0.32
C GLN A 203 -16.21 7.88 -0.73
N ALA A 204 -15.28 8.00 -1.69
CA ALA A 204 -15.37 9.03 -2.73
C ALA A 204 -16.62 8.93 -3.63
N LEU A 205 -17.26 7.76 -3.66
CA LEU A 205 -18.48 7.51 -4.45
C LEU A 205 -19.78 7.70 -3.65
N LEU A 206 -19.71 8.07 -2.37
CA LEU A 206 -20.89 8.38 -1.59
C LEU A 206 -21.41 9.75 -2.00
N ASN A 207 -22.68 9.81 -2.40
CA ASN A 207 -23.36 11.08 -2.64
C ASN A 207 -23.60 11.75 -1.28
N SER A 208 -22.86 12.82 -0.98
CA SER A 208 -23.15 13.72 0.13
C SER A 208 -23.95 14.91 -0.40
N TYR A 209 -25.14 15.11 0.12
CA TYR A 209 -25.90 16.34 -0.09
C TYR A 209 -25.61 17.26 1.10
N ASN A 210 -25.07 18.44 0.85
CA ASN A 210 -24.94 19.52 1.82
C ASN A 210 -26.27 20.30 1.90
#